data_778f4082171ece12752e2ac6ffb410d8
#
_entry.id   778f4082171ece12752e2ac6ffb410d8
#
_cell.length_a   1.000
_cell.length_b   1.000
_cell.length_c   1.000
_cell.angle_alpha   90.00
_cell.angle_beta   90.00
_cell.angle_gamma   90.00
#
_symmetry.space_group_name_H-M   'P 1'
#
loop_
_entity.id
_entity.type
_entity.pdbx_description
1 polymer ?
#
loop_
_entity_poly.entity_id
_entity_poly.type
_entity_poly.pdbx_seq_one_letter_code
_entity_poly.pdbx_strand_id
1 'polypeptide(L)'
;WNVYTDDVKDSVASYGDAAIVVLSRIGGEGADLDFKETNYLALDDNEKEMLQNVAEMKKAGQVKKIVVLINSANTLQVDFLKNNEYDVDACMWIGDVGISGINAVAEILAGNVTPSGSLVDTYLYDNFSAPAMMNFVPTVYEGYEEGIIPEHAKTYMIYQEGIYVGYKYYETRYEDYVMQSGNSGAYEYHDDVAYPFGYGMSYTDFKY
;
A
#
# COMPACT_ATOMS: atom_id res chain seq x y z
N TRP A 1 -6.95 7.94 20.54
CA TRP A 1 -8.34 7.48 20.37
C TRP A 1 -8.45 6.11 21.03
N ASN A 2 -9.14 6.02 22.15
CA ASN A 2 -9.45 4.73 22.73
C ASN A 2 -10.73 4.21 22.08
N VAL A 3 -10.60 3.58 20.92
CA VAL A 3 -11.71 3.19 20.05
C VAL A 3 -12.36 1.88 20.51
N TYR A 4 -11.68 1.10 21.37
CA TYR A 4 -12.13 -0.23 21.79
C TYR A 4 -12.65 -0.23 23.22
N THR A 5 -13.69 0.60 23.48
CA THR A 5 -14.44 0.55 24.74
C THR A 5 -15.21 -0.77 24.85
N ASP A 6 -15.60 -1.15 26.06
CA ASP A 6 -16.39 -2.37 26.26
C ASP A 6 -17.70 -2.35 25.47
N ASP A 7 -18.34 -1.19 25.34
CA ASP A 7 -19.54 -1.00 24.50
C ASP A 7 -19.28 -1.35 23.03
N VAL A 8 -18.11 -0.99 22.48
CA VAL A 8 -17.73 -1.34 21.10
C VAL A 8 -17.49 -2.84 20.98
N LYS A 9 -16.81 -3.47 21.95
CA LYS A 9 -16.57 -4.92 21.95
C LYS A 9 -17.89 -5.69 22.06
N ASP A 10 -18.81 -5.24 22.89
CA ASP A 10 -20.14 -5.85 23.03
C ASP A 10 -20.96 -5.70 21.74
N SER A 11 -20.83 -4.57 21.04
CA SER A 11 -21.48 -4.33 19.74
C SER A 11 -20.94 -5.29 18.67
N VAL A 12 -19.63 -5.57 18.65
CA VAL A 12 -19.01 -6.49 17.68
C VAL A 12 -19.64 -7.89 17.76
N ALA A 13 -20.02 -8.36 18.93
CA ALA A 13 -20.67 -9.65 19.12
C ALA A 13 -21.98 -9.82 18.32
N SER A 14 -22.64 -8.71 18.00
CA SER A 14 -23.89 -8.68 17.19
C SER A 14 -23.62 -8.67 15.68
N TYR A 15 -22.38 -8.34 15.24
CA TYR A 15 -22.00 -8.16 13.85
C TYR A 15 -20.69 -8.90 13.50
N GLY A 16 -20.50 -10.09 14.07
CA GLY A 16 -19.26 -10.83 14.05
C GLY A 16 -18.91 -11.53 12.72
N ASP A 17 -19.65 -11.35 11.63
CA ASP A 17 -19.36 -12.05 10.37
C ASP A 17 -18.08 -11.54 9.72
N ALA A 18 -17.85 -10.24 9.71
CA ALA A 18 -16.62 -9.65 9.21
C ALA A 18 -16.30 -8.32 9.90
N ALA A 19 -15.03 -8.08 10.17
CA ALA A 19 -14.49 -6.76 10.46
C ALA A 19 -13.93 -6.16 9.18
N ILE A 20 -14.40 -4.97 8.82
CA ILE A 20 -13.90 -4.22 7.66
C ILE A 20 -13.04 -3.09 8.18
N VAL A 21 -11.74 -3.16 7.89
CA VAL A 21 -10.74 -2.17 8.28
C VAL A 21 -10.42 -1.31 7.06
N VAL A 22 -10.60 0.01 7.18
CA VAL A 22 -10.31 0.95 6.10
C VAL A 22 -9.03 1.70 6.42
N LEU A 23 -8.03 1.53 5.56
CA LEU A 23 -6.76 2.26 5.60
C LEU A 23 -6.81 3.35 4.55
N SER A 24 -6.69 4.60 4.97
CA SER A 24 -6.82 5.76 4.08
C SER A 24 -5.56 6.59 4.02
N ARG A 25 -5.23 7.09 2.82
CA ARG A 25 -4.19 8.09 2.62
C ARG A 25 -4.73 9.23 1.78
N ILE A 26 -4.42 10.44 2.20
CA ILE A 26 -4.79 11.65 1.47
C ILE A 26 -3.54 12.13 0.74
N GLY A 27 -3.56 12.08 -0.58
CA GLY A 27 -2.62 12.79 -1.43
C GLY A 27 -3.16 14.18 -1.74
N GLY A 28 -2.38 15.22 -1.50
CA GLY A 28 -2.79 16.61 -1.75
C GLY A 28 -2.16 17.17 -3.02
N GLU A 29 -2.93 17.95 -3.78
CA GLU A 29 -2.38 18.76 -4.87
C GLU A 29 -1.48 19.86 -4.29
N GLY A 30 -0.30 20.04 -4.88
CA GLY A 30 0.64 21.11 -4.51
C GLY A 30 1.56 20.82 -3.32
N ALA A 31 1.49 19.62 -2.74
CA ALA A 31 2.42 19.19 -1.69
C ALA A 31 2.71 17.69 -1.82
N ASP A 32 3.97 17.33 -1.66
CA ASP A 32 4.38 15.93 -1.58
C ASP A 32 4.03 15.33 -0.21
N LEU A 33 3.86 14.02 -0.16
CA LEU A 33 3.70 13.28 1.08
C LEU A 33 5.03 13.28 1.84
N ASP A 34 4.95 13.26 3.18
CA ASP A 34 6.14 13.19 4.01
C ASP A 34 6.71 11.76 4.03
N PHE A 35 7.96 11.63 3.56
CA PHE A 35 8.71 10.38 3.58
C PHE A 35 9.97 10.43 4.45
N LYS A 36 10.32 11.60 5.00
CA LYS A 36 11.58 11.78 5.73
C LYS A 36 11.46 11.44 7.19
N GLU A 37 10.39 11.89 7.82
CA GLU A 37 10.19 11.72 9.26
C GLU A 37 9.25 10.57 9.56
N THR A 38 8.23 10.41 8.71
CA THR A 38 7.27 9.31 8.80
C THR A 38 7.05 8.73 7.41
N ASN A 39 7.16 7.42 7.26
CA ASN A 39 6.74 6.78 6.02
C ASN A 39 5.20 6.82 5.95
N TYR A 40 4.65 7.92 5.43
CA TYR A 40 3.20 8.14 5.35
C TYR A 40 2.47 7.05 4.54
N LEU A 41 3.19 6.34 3.66
CA LEU A 41 2.64 5.22 2.88
C LEU A 41 2.77 3.87 3.58
N ALA A 42 3.38 3.79 4.76
CA ALA A 42 3.35 2.60 5.62
C ALA A 42 2.27 2.74 6.69
N LEU A 43 1.95 1.65 7.38
CA LEU A 43 1.04 1.69 8.53
C LEU A 43 1.65 2.52 9.66
N ASP A 44 0.87 3.43 10.21
CA ASP A 44 1.21 4.10 11.47
C ASP A 44 0.93 3.21 12.69
N ASP A 45 1.33 3.68 13.87
CA ASP A 45 1.17 2.90 15.10
C ASP A 45 -0.29 2.70 15.50
N ASN A 46 -1.18 3.67 15.18
CA ASN A 46 -2.62 3.53 15.48
C ASN A 46 -3.27 2.50 14.54
N GLU A 47 -2.86 2.44 13.27
CA GLU A 47 -3.34 1.47 12.30
C GLU A 47 -2.87 0.06 12.66
N LYS A 48 -1.61 -0.08 13.10
CA LYS A 48 -1.07 -1.35 13.62
C LYS A 48 -1.84 -1.81 14.86
N GLU A 49 -2.08 -0.91 15.82
CA GLU A 49 -2.87 -1.21 17.01
C GLU A 49 -4.31 -1.62 16.64
N MET A 50 -4.93 -0.93 15.69
CA MET A 50 -6.27 -1.27 15.20
C MET A 50 -6.31 -2.68 14.61
N LEU A 51 -5.38 -3.00 13.70
CA LEU A 51 -5.29 -4.33 13.09
C LEU A 51 -5.01 -5.42 14.14
N GLN A 52 -4.13 -5.15 15.11
CA GLN A 52 -3.84 -6.07 16.21
C GLN A 52 -5.09 -6.36 17.04
N ASN A 53 -5.84 -5.33 17.41
CA ASN A 53 -7.07 -5.48 18.19
C ASN A 53 -8.12 -6.31 17.43
N VAL A 54 -8.29 -6.08 16.13
CA VAL A 54 -9.22 -6.84 15.29
C VAL A 54 -8.77 -8.30 15.14
N ALA A 55 -7.46 -8.54 15.00
CA ALA A 55 -6.89 -9.90 14.97
C ALA A 55 -7.14 -10.64 16.29
N GLU A 56 -7.02 -9.97 17.43
CA GLU A 56 -7.34 -10.55 18.73
C GLU A 56 -8.84 -10.89 18.86
N MET A 57 -9.73 -10.03 18.36
CA MET A 57 -11.17 -10.32 18.31
C MET A 57 -11.47 -11.54 17.44
N LYS A 58 -10.79 -11.69 16.31
CA LYS A 58 -10.92 -12.89 15.44
C LYS A 58 -10.43 -14.13 16.17
N LYS A 59 -9.28 -14.08 16.81
CA LYS A 59 -8.72 -15.18 17.62
C LYS A 59 -9.63 -15.57 18.78
N ALA A 60 -10.35 -14.61 19.36
CA ALA A 60 -11.35 -14.84 20.42
C ALA A 60 -12.68 -15.36 19.87
N GLY A 61 -12.86 -15.49 18.55
CA GLY A 61 -14.09 -15.94 17.92
C GLY A 61 -15.22 -14.90 17.88
N GLN A 62 -14.92 -13.63 18.17
CA GLN A 62 -15.88 -12.55 18.11
C GLN A 62 -16.12 -12.07 16.66
N VAL A 63 -15.11 -12.21 15.80
CA VAL A 63 -15.15 -11.87 14.38
C VAL A 63 -14.67 -13.08 13.58
N LYS A 64 -15.33 -13.40 12.47
CA LYS A 64 -14.99 -14.55 11.63
C LYS A 64 -13.96 -14.22 10.56
N LYS A 65 -14.03 -13.00 10.00
CA LYS A 65 -13.21 -12.55 8.87
C LYS A 65 -12.68 -11.14 9.09
N ILE A 66 -11.48 -10.87 8.57
CA ILE A 66 -10.89 -9.53 8.52
C ILE A 66 -10.69 -9.16 7.07
N VAL A 67 -11.32 -8.08 6.64
CA VAL A 67 -11.20 -7.53 5.30
C VAL A 67 -10.57 -6.13 5.40
N VAL A 68 -9.46 -5.93 4.73
CA VAL A 68 -8.81 -4.62 4.64
C VAL A 68 -9.20 -3.95 3.33
N LEU A 69 -9.64 -2.69 3.41
CA LEU A 69 -9.89 -1.82 2.26
C LEU A 69 -8.83 -0.74 2.21
N ILE A 70 -8.09 -0.67 1.12
CA ILE A 70 -7.12 0.40 0.87
C ILE A 70 -7.82 1.52 0.11
N ASN A 71 -8.15 2.59 0.83
CA ASN A 71 -8.77 3.80 0.30
C ASN A 71 -7.70 4.88 0.11
N SER A 72 -6.93 4.72 -0.94
CA SER A 72 -5.80 5.60 -1.27
C SER A 72 -5.56 5.61 -2.77
N ALA A 73 -5.35 6.79 -3.34
CA ALA A 73 -4.83 6.94 -4.69
C ALA A 73 -3.32 6.62 -4.76
N ASN A 74 -2.62 6.77 -3.63
CA ASN A 74 -1.20 6.44 -3.51
C ASN A 74 -1.00 4.96 -3.18
N THR A 75 0.10 4.40 -3.64
CA THR A 75 0.46 2.99 -3.41
C THR A 75 0.90 2.79 -1.96
N LEU A 76 0.01 2.26 -1.14
CA LEU A 76 0.29 1.94 0.26
C LEU A 76 1.30 0.78 0.35
N GLN A 77 2.28 0.88 1.24
CA GLN A 77 3.16 -0.22 1.57
C GLN A 77 2.37 -1.34 2.26
N VAL A 78 2.57 -2.57 1.81
CA VAL A 78 1.75 -3.72 2.25
C VAL A 78 2.56 -4.81 2.98
N ASP A 79 3.63 -4.41 3.65
CA ASP A 79 4.46 -5.29 4.49
C ASP A 79 3.65 -6.03 5.57
N PHE A 80 2.57 -5.45 6.06
CA PHE A 80 1.66 -6.06 7.02
C PHE A 80 0.95 -7.32 6.49
N LEU A 81 0.98 -7.57 5.17
CA LEU A 81 0.46 -8.78 4.55
C LEU A 81 1.53 -9.87 4.37
N LYS A 82 2.83 -9.54 4.47
CA LYS A 82 3.94 -10.46 4.14
C LYS A 82 3.88 -11.77 4.95
N ASN A 83 3.67 -11.66 6.24
CA ASN A 83 3.61 -12.81 7.15
C ASN A 83 2.20 -13.05 7.69
N ASN A 84 1.24 -12.28 7.22
CA ASN A 84 -0.14 -12.27 7.68
C ASN A 84 -0.29 -12.20 9.22
N GLU A 85 0.53 -11.36 9.84
CA GLU A 85 0.60 -11.18 11.29
C GLU A 85 -0.76 -10.83 11.91
N TYR A 86 -1.58 -10.06 11.17
CA TYR A 86 -2.90 -9.62 11.61
C TYR A 86 -4.04 -10.55 11.16
N ASP A 87 -3.71 -11.72 10.62
CA ASP A 87 -4.68 -12.74 10.17
C ASP A 87 -5.75 -12.17 9.22
N VAL A 88 -5.32 -11.33 8.27
CA VAL A 88 -6.18 -10.72 7.24
C VAL A 88 -6.63 -11.79 6.24
N ASP A 89 -7.94 -11.91 6.02
CA ASP A 89 -8.52 -12.87 5.08
C ASP A 89 -8.57 -12.33 3.64
N ALA A 90 -8.79 -11.02 3.49
CA ALA A 90 -8.84 -10.37 2.19
C ALA A 90 -8.39 -8.92 2.29
N CYS A 91 -7.75 -8.44 1.21
CA CYS A 91 -7.39 -7.04 1.04
C CYS A 91 -7.87 -6.56 -0.32
N MET A 92 -8.51 -5.40 -0.38
CA MET A 92 -9.01 -4.83 -1.63
C MET A 92 -8.60 -3.37 -1.72
N TRP A 93 -7.90 -3.03 -2.81
CA TRP A 93 -7.68 -1.64 -3.16
C TRP A 93 -8.96 -1.07 -3.80
N ILE A 94 -9.47 0.02 -3.23
CA ILE A 94 -10.68 0.69 -3.69
C ILE A 94 -10.41 2.08 -4.27
N GLY A 95 -9.21 2.61 -4.09
CA GLY A 95 -8.85 3.97 -4.52
C GLY A 95 -9.78 5.01 -3.89
N ASP A 96 -10.05 6.08 -4.63
CA ASP A 96 -10.97 7.15 -4.21
C ASP A 96 -12.33 6.95 -4.88
N VAL A 97 -13.19 6.18 -4.24
CA VAL A 97 -14.50 5.75 -4.82
C VAL A 97 -15.54 6.86 -4.90
N GLY A 98 -15.37 7.95 -4.15
CA GLY A 98 -16.37 9.01 -4.07
C GLY A 98 -17.71 8.57 -3.47
N ILE A 99 -18.69 9.46 -3.52
CA ILE A 99 -19.99 9.26 -2.86
C ILE A 99 -20.79 8.11 -3.51
N SER A 100 -20.76 7.96 -4.81
CA SER A 100 -21.56 6.96 -5.52
C SER A 100 -20.83 5.62 -5.65
N GLY A 101 -19.50 5.63 -5.83
CA GLY A 101 -18.70 4.42 -6.03
C GLY A 101 -18.64 3.52 -4.81
N ILE A 102 -18.85 4.04 -3.61
CA ILE A 102 -18.89 3.25 -2.37
C ILE A 102 -19.97 2.15 -2.41
N ASN A 103 -21.06 2.35 -3.17
CA ASN A 103 -22.08 1.32 -3.34
C ASN A 103 -21.52 0.07 -4.04
N ALA A 104 -20.62 0.24 -5.03
CA ALA A 104 -19.97 -0.88 -5.70
C ALA A 104 -19.09 -1.69 -4.76
N VAL A 105 -18.41 -1.04 -3.83
CA VAL A 105 -17.62 -1.71 -2.78
C VAL A 105 -18.51 -2.60 -1.92
N ALA A 106 -19.67 -2.08 -1.49
CA ALA A 106 -20.63 -2.85 -0.71
C ALA A 106 -21.18 -4.07 -1.48
N GLU A 107 -21.50 -3.91 -2.76
CA GLU A 107 -21.99 -4.99 -3.62
C GLU A 107 -20.92 -6.09 -3.83
N ILE A 108 -19.65 -5.71 -3.97
CA ILE A 108 -18.52 -6.66 -4.07
C ILE A 108 -18.37 -7.43 -2.74
N LEU A 109 -18.35 -6.71 -1.61
CA LEU A 109 -18.21 -7.33 -0.29
C LEU A 109 -19.38 -8.28 0.03
N ALA A 110 -20.58 -7.96 -0.44
CA ALA A 110 -21.75 -8.80 -0.30
C ALA A 110 -21.78 -10.00 -1.26
N GLY A 111 -20.84 -10.07 -2.22
CA GLY A 111 -20.80 -11.12 -3.24
C GLY A 111 -21.83 -10.97 -4.37
N ASN A 112 -22.52 -9.83 -4.46
CA ASN A 112 -23.50 -9.55 -5.49
C ASN A 112 -22.85 -9.19 -6.83
N VAL A 113 -21.64 -8.64 -6.79
CA VAL A 113 -20.87 -8.25 -7.96
C VAL A 113 -19.47 -8.86 -7.85
N THR A 114 -19.00 -9.46 -8.93
CA THR A 114 -17.67 -10.06 -9.05
C THR A 114 -16.63 -8.96 -9.28
N PRO A 115 -15.56 -8.85 -8.46
CA PRO A 115 -14.48 -7.95 -8.76
C PRO A 115 -13.77 -8.33 -10.05
N SER A 116 -13.43 -7.36 -10.88
CA SER A 116 -12.78 -7.55 -12.18
C SER A 116 -11.60 -6.60 -12.42
N GLY A 117 -11.30 -5.75 -11.44
CA GLY A 117 -10.19 -4.80 -11.53
C GLY A 117 -8.84 -5.49 -11.36
N SER A 118 -7.84 -4.91 -12.02
CA SER A 118 -6.42 -5.27 -11.84
C SER A 118 -5.66 -4.07 -11.32
N LEU A 119 -4.61 -4.32 -10.54
CA LEU A 119 -3.74 -3.27 -10.03
C LEU A 119 -3.06 -2.53 -11.17
N VAL A 120 -3.02 -1.22 -11.08
CA VAL A 120 -2.34 -0.32 -12.03
C VAL A 120 -0.95 0.08 -11.56
N ASP A 121 -0.57 -0.37 -10.39
CA ASP A 121 0.73 -0.17 -9.77
C ASP A 121 1.28 -1.48 -9.21
N THR A 122 2.60 -1.51 -8.95
CA THR A 122 3.24 -2.59 -8.19
C THR A 122 3.14 -2.28 -6.70
N TYR A 123 2.55 -3.16 -5.93
CA TYR A 123 2.47 -3.05 -4.47
C TYR A 123 3.65 -3.76 -3.82
N LEU A 124 4.30 -3.10 -2.87
CA LEU A 124 5.59 -3.48 -2.33
C LEU A 124 5.50 -3.76 -0.83
N TYR A 125 6.41 -4.61 -0.37
CA TYR A 125 6.67 -4.79 1.06
C TYR A 125 7.53 -3.66 1.64
N ASP A 126 8.35 -2.99 0.79
CA ASP A 126 9.11 -1.79 1.13
C ASP A 126 9.10 -0.84 -0.06
N ASN A 127 8.42 0.30 0.10
CA ASN A 127 8.34 1.31 -0.96
C ASN A 127 9.70 1.93 -1.30
N PHE A 128 10.69 1.84 -0.40
CA PHE A 128 12.04 2.34 -0.62
C PHE A 128 12.97 1.34 -1.34
N SER A 129 12.47 0.20 -1.75
CA SER A 129 13.26 -0.81 -2.48
C SER A 129 13.67 -0.38 -3.88
N ALA A 130 13.07 0.66 -4.47
CA ALA A 130 13.40 1.18 -5.79
C ALA A 130 14.18 2.50 -5.75
N PRO A 131 15.11 2.73 -6.70
CA PRO A 131 15.86 3.99 -6.79
C PRO A 131 14.97 5.22 -6.95
N ALA A 132 13.86 5.12 -7.66
CA ALA A 132 12.91 6.21 -7.84
C ALA A 132 12.43 6.77 -6.50
N MET A 133 12.07 5.90 -5.56
CA MET A 133 11.61 6.30 -4.23
C MET A 133 12.75 6.80 -3.34
N MET A 134 13.92 6.15 -3.43
CA MET A 134 15.11 6.57 -2.68
C MET A 134 15.57 7.98 -3.06
N ASN A 135 15.39 8.38 -4.31
CA ASN A 135 15.81 9.68 -4.85
C ASN A 135 14.67 10.70 -4.96
N PHE A 136 13.49 10.38 -4.44
CA PHE A 136 12.29 11.22 -4.60
C PHE A 136 12.40 12.60 -3.94
N VAL A 137 13.29 12.79 -3.00
CA VAL A 137 13.40 14.02 -2.22
C VAL A 137 14.40 14.99 -2.84
N PRO A 138 14.09 16.28 -2.95
CA PRO A 138 15.05 17.28 -3.39
C PRO A 138 16.28 17.32 -2.49
N THR A 139 17.46 17.32 -3.09
CA THR A 139 18.75 17.44 -2.40
C THR A 139 19.22 18.88 -2.44
N VAL A 140 19.63 19.42 -1.31
CA VAL A 140 20.20 20.77 -1.23
C VAL A 140 21.63 20.73 -1.75
N TYR A 141 21.99 21.70 -2.62
CA TYR A 141 23.37 21.84 -3.10
C TYR A 141 24.33 22.06 -1.94
N GLU A 142 25.45 21.37 -1.95
CA GLU A 142 26.56 21.66 -1.06
C GLU A 142 27.07 23.09 -1.31
N GLY A 143 27.22 23.86 -0.23
CA GLY A 143 27.61 25.27 -0.33
C GLY A 143 26.48 26.23 -0.72
N TYR A 144 25.21 25.83 -0.63
CA TYR A 144 24.11 26.76 -0.75
C TYR A 144 24.19 27.82 0.35
N GLU A 145 24.18 29.10 -0.07
CA GLU A 145 24.19 30.25 0.84
C GLU A 145 22.88 31.03 0.72
N GLU A 146 22.12 31.05 1.78
CA GLU A 146 20.86 31.80 1.86
C GLU A 146 21.10 33.30 1.66
N GLY A 147 20.29 33.93 0.82
CA GLY A 147 20.40 35.35 0.48
C GLY A 147 21.45 35.69 -0.59
N ILE A 148 22.32 34.74 -0.98
CA ILE A 148 23.27 34.88 -2.07
C ILE A 148 22.79 34.11 -3.30
N ILE A 149 22.40 32.85 -3.08
CA ILE A 149 21.85 31.98 -4.15
C ILE A 149 20.33 32.06 -4.09
N PRO A 150 19.64 32.29 -5.24
CA PRO A 150 18.19 32.33 -5.27
C PRO A 150 17.57 31.02 -4.74
N GLU A 151 16.49 31.13 -3.98
CA GLU A 151 15.80 29.97 -3.35
C GLU A 151 15.41 28.86 -4.36
N HIS A 152 15.00 29.25 -5.57
CA HIS A 152 14.65 28.28 -6.63
C HIS A 152 15.86 27.48 -7.16
N ALA A 153 17.07 27.87 -6.85
CA ALA A 153 18.31 27.18 -7.22
C ALA A 153 18.93 26.40 -6.05
N LYS A 154 18.22 26.31 -4.93
CA LYS A 154 18.69 25.66 -3.71
C LYS A 154 18.80 24.15 -3.82
N THR A 155 17.93 23.53 -4.59
CA THR A 155 17.79 22.08 -4.64
C THR A 155 17.89 21.52 -6.04
N TYR A 156 18.22 20.23 -6.11
CA TYR A 156 18.18 19.43 -7.32
C TYR A 156 17.58 18.07 -7.04
N MET A 157 17.13 17.36 -8.09
CA MET A 157 16.69 15.97 -8.03
C MET A 157 17.57 15.11 -8.92
N ILE A 158 17.75 13.86 -8.54
CA ILE A 158 18.51 12.85 -9.28
C ILE A 158 17.53 11.83 -9.84
N TYR A 159 17.44 11.74 -11.17
CA TYR A 159 16.66 10.70 -11.86
C TYR A 159 17.56 9.51 -12.20
N GLN A 160 18.06 8.85 -11.17
CA GLN A 160 19.00 7.74 -11.30
C GLN A 160 18.37 6.52 -11.97
N GLU A 161 17.08 6.32 -11.76
CA GLU A 161 16.28 5.22 -12.30
C GLU A 161 16.05 5.31 -13.82
N GLY A 162 16.18 6.48 -14.43
CA GLY A 162 15.91 6.69 -15.85
C GLY A 162 14.46 6.33 -16.20
N ILE A 163 14.28 5.36 -17.11
CA ILE A 163 12.95 4.87 -17.51
C ILE A 163 12.42 3.76 -16.59
N TYR A 164 13.22 3.28 -15.65
CA TYR A 164 12.89 2.14 -14.79
C TYR A 164 12.17 2.61 -13.53
N VAL A 165 10.92 3.04 -13.70
CA VAL A 165 10.03 3.51 -12.64
C VAL A 165 8.89 2.51 -12.45
N GLY A 166 8.50 2.25 -11.19
CA GLY A 166 7.44 1.32 -10.85
C GLY A 166 7.70 -0.11 -11.35
N TYR A 167 6.70 -0.75 -11.96
CA TYR A 167 6.82 -2.13 -12.44
C TYR A 167 7.99 -2.33 -13.41
N LYS A 168 8.37 -1.33 -14.20
CA LYS A 168 9.49 -1.43 -15.14
C LYS A 168 10.81 -1.73 -14.42
N TYR A 169 11.01 -1.20 -13.21
CA TYR A 169 12.18 -1.50 -12.42
C TYR A 169 12.19 -2.96 -11.95
N TYR A 170 11.11 -3.38 -11.31
CA TYR A 170 11.04 -4.71 -10.68
C TYR A 170 11.03 -5.84 -11.70
N GLU A 171 10.20 -5.71 -12.75
CA GLU A 171 10.07 -6.74 -13.79
C GLU A 171 11.35 -6.88 -14.61
N THR A 172 12.00 -5.75 -15.00
CA THR A 172 13.25 -5.81 -15.76
C THR A 172 14.38 -6.40 -14.92
N ARG A 173 14.47 -6.03 -13.65
CA ARG A 173 15.47 -6.57 -12.75
C ARG A 173 15.27 -8.07 -12.52
N TYR A 174 14.04 -8.52 -12.43
CA TYR A 174 13.71 -9.94 -12.31
C TYR A 174 14.04 -10.70 -13.59
N GLU A 175 13.71 -10.15 -14.76
CA GLU A 175 14.10 -10.73 -16.05
C GLU A 175 15.61 -10.86 -16.17
N ASP A 176 16.36 -9.81 -15.88
CA ASP A 176 17.83 -9.82 -15.89
C ASP A 176 18.39 -10.90 -14.95
N TYR A 177 17.83 -11.06 -13.75
CA TYR A 177 18.21 -12.09 -12.81
C TYR A 177 17.96 -13.50 -13.37
N VAL A 178 16.76 -13.76 -13.89
CA VAL A 178 16.38 -15.07 -14.45
C VAL A 178 17.21 -15.42 -15.68
N MET A 179 17.43 -14.44 -16.56
CA MET A 179 18.22 -14.60 -17.79
C MET A 179 19.73 -14.56 -17.55
N GLN A 180 20.17 -14.25 -16.32
CA GLN A 180 21.56 -14.03 -15.94
C GLN A 180 22.24 -12.99 -16.86
N SER A 181 21.50 -11.94 -17.17
CA SER A 181 21.92 -10.80 -17.97
C SER A 181 21.97 -9.53 -17.13
N GLY A 182 22.47 -8.43 -17.71
CA GLY A 182 22.54 -7.16 -17.02
C GLY A 182 23.42 -7.18 -15.76
N ASN A 183 23.02 -6.42 -14.76
CA ASN A 183 23.68 -6.29 -13.46
C ASN A 183 22.66 -6.39 -12.30
N SER A 184 21.81 -7.40 -12.35
CA SER A 184 20.75 -7.62 -11.36
C SER A 184 21.26 -7.97 -9.97
N GLY A 185 22.48 -8.53 -9.89
CA GLY A 185 23.01 -9.08 -8.64
C GLY A 185 22.19 -10.27 -8.14
N ALA A 186 22.25 -10.53 -6.83
CA ALA A 186 21.32 -11.43 -6.18
C ALA A 186 19.99 -10.68 -5.96
N TYR A 187 18.92 -11.10 -6.63
CA TYR A 187 17.62 -10.46 -6.55
C TYR A 187 16.51 -11.47 -6.31
N GLU A 188 15.83 -11.29 -5.22
CA GLU A 188 14.66 -12.08 -4.85
C GLU A 188 13.38 -11.24 -5.05
N TYR A 189 12.75 -11.41 -6.21
CA TYR A 189 11.59 -10.63 -6.63
C TYR A 189 10.49 -10.58 -5.56
N HIS A 190 10.19 -11.73 -4.95
CA HIS A 190 9.12 -11.85 -3.95
C HIS A 190 9.47 -11.28 -2.57
N ASP A 191 10.72 -10.84 -2.36
CA ASP A 191 11.07 -10.11 -1.14
C ASP A 191 10.66 -8.64 -1.21
N ASP A 192 10.66 -8.07 -2.42
CA ASP A 192 10.28 -6.68 -2.67
C ASP A 192 8.81 -6.56 -3.10
N VAL A 193 8.38 -7.40 -4.06
CA VAL A 193 7.06 -7.29 -4.70
C VAL A 193 6.03 -8.17 -4.03
N ALA A 194 5.04 -7.54 -3.41
CA ALA A 194 3.89 -8.21 -2.81
C ALA A 194 2.86 -8.59 -3.88
N TYR A 195 2.48 -7.60 -4.70
CA TYR A 195 1.51 -7.78 -5.79
C TYR A 195 2.01 -7.03 -7.04
N PRO A 196 2.24 -7.74 -8.15
CA PRO A 196 2.75 -7.12 -9.37
C PRO A 196 1.71 -6.23 -10.06
N PHE A 197 2.19 -5.35 -10.93
CA PHE A 197 1.33 -4.64 -11.87
C PHE A 197 0.44 -5.61 -12.63
N GLY A 198 -0.85 -5.30 -12.76
CA GLY A 198 -1.82 -6.14 -13.43
C GLY A 198 -2.40 -7.27 -12.58
N TYR A 199 -1.94 -7.44 -11.33
CA TYR A 199 -2.51 -8.42 -10.42
C TYR A 199 -3.98 -8.12 -10.12
N GLY A 200 -4.78 -9.17 -10.06
CA GLY A 200 -6.17 -9.08 -9.65
C GLY A 200 -6.74 -10.46 -9.36
N MET A 201 -7.73 -10.50 -8.49
CA MET A 201 -8.49 -11.69 -8.18
C MET A 201 -9.96 -11.50 -8.58
N SER A 202 -10.63 -12.59 -8.90
CA SER A 202 -12.05 -12.61 -9.24
C SER A 202 -12.73 -13.73 -8.46
N TYR A 203 -14.06 -13.64 -8.32
CA TYR A 203 -14.86 -14.76 -7.80
C TYR A 203 -15.12 -15.82 -8.87
N THR A 204 -14.73 -15.57 -10.11
CA THR A 204 -14.92 -16.46 -11.26
C THR A 204 -13.60 -16.65 -12.02
N ASP A 205 -13.44 -17.85 -12.58
CA ASP A 205 -12.32 -18.20 -13.45
C ASP A 205 -12.77 -18.25 -14.90
N PHE A 206 -11.90 -17.79 -15.80
CA PHE A 206 -12.08 -17.93 -17.24
C PHE A 206 -11.15 -19.04 -17.76
N LYS A 207 -11.72 -19.95 -18.55
CA LYS A 207 -10.93 -20.93 -19.33
C LYS A 207 -10.87 -20.45 -20.76
N TYR A 208 -9.68 -20.28 -21.29
CA TYR A 208 -9.38 -19.92 -22.67
C TYR A 208 -9.13 -21.17 -23.49
#